data_27c75d2bc0c867e67ff74164917dd1b4
#
_entry.id   27c75d2bc0c867e67ff74164917dd1b4
#
_cell.length_a   1.000
_cell.length_b   1.000
_cell.length_c   1.000
_cell.angle_alpha   90.00
_cell.angle_beta   90.00
_cell.angle_gamma   90.00
#
_symmetry.space_group_name_H-M   'P 1'
#
loop_
_entity.id
_entity.type
_entity.pdbx_description
1 polymer ?
#
loop_
_entity_poly.entity_id
_entity_poly.type
_entity_poly.pdbx_seq_one_letter_code
_entity_poly.pdbx_strand_id
1 'polypeptide(L)'
;MDRAAYDDYLRAFNARDYDGVLAHFADRFELSFAGYVFRTREEVKRFYRFLHAHVDERITVNRYASDAATVAMEADVRLEGLSDLTPAMLEAEGLGRIQPLAKGQVVTIPQFIHYHLDGEGKIVRALCAIFEPF
;
A
#
# COMPACT_ATOMS: atom_id res chain seq x y z
N MET A 1 7.72 -15.19 1.52
CA MET A 1 6.50 -14.87 0.75
C MET A 1 6.83 -15.05 -0.73
N ASP A 2 6.40 -16.15 -1.30
CA ASP A 2 6.52 -16.36 -2.73
C ASP A 2 5.46 -15.57 -3.51
N ARG A 3 5.50 -15.64 -4.83
CA ARG A 3 4.55 -14.91 -5.68
C ARG A 3 3.10 -15.33 -5.43
N ALA A 4 2.85 -16.62 -5.17
CA ALA A 4 1.50 -17.12 -4.91
C ALA A 4 0.93 -16.53 -3.61
N ALA A 5 1.75 -16.43 -2.56
CA ALA A 5 1.36 -15.78 -1.31
C ALA A 5 1.10 -14.28 -1.50
N TYR A 6 1.89 -13.62 -2.34
CA TYR A 6 1.64 -12.22 -2.68
C TYR A 6 0.37 -12.04 -3.52
N ASP A 7 0.05 -12.98 -4.39
CA ASP A 7 -1.22 -12.95 -5.14
C ASP A 7 -2.43 -13.09 -4.18
N ASP A 8 -2.31 -13.87 -3.11
CA ASP A 8 -3.33 -13.91 -2.04
C ASP A 8 -3.49 -12.55 -1.35
N TYR A 9 -2.36 -11.91 -1.03
CA TYR A 9 -2.35 -10.54 -0.51
C TYR A 9 -3.07 -9.58 -1.44
N LEU A 10 -2.77 -9.61 -2.74
CA LEU A 10 -3.41 -8.74 -3.74
C LEU A 10 -4.91 -9.00 -3.86
N ARG A 11 -5.34 -10.26 -3.79
CA ARG A 11 -6.79 -10.57 -3.82
C ARG A 11 -7.50 -9.93 -2.62
N ALA A 12 -6.93 -10.06 -1.42
CA ALA A 12 -7.48 -9.42 -0.23
C ALA A 12 -7.48 -7.89 -0.37
N PHE A 13 -6.40 -7.31 -0.85
CA PHE A 13 -6.27 -5.88 -1.08
C PHE A 13 -7.32 -5.35 -2.06
N ASN A 14 -7.46 -6.00 -3.21
CA ASN A 14 -8.42 -5.61 -4.24
C ASN A 14 -9.88 -5.81 -3.79
N ALA A 15 -10.14 -6.76 -2.89
CA ALA A 15 -11.44 -6.96 -2.27
C ALA A 15 -11.71 -6.00 -1.09
N ARG A 16 -10.76 -5.14 -0.75
CA ARG A 16 -10.80 -4.26 0.43
C ARG A 16 -10.96 -5.03 1.73
N ASP A 17 -10.49 -6.27 1.75
CA ASP A 17 -10.40 -7.12 2.95
C ASP A 17 -9.11 -6.79 3.69
N TYR A 18 -9.14 -5.76 4.53
CA TYR A 18 -7.95 -5.30 5.24
C TYR A 18 -7.47 -6.28 6.31
N ASP A 19 -8.35 -7.05 6.89
CA ASP A 19 -7.97 -8.13 7.80
C ASP A 19 -7.20 -9.23 7.04
N GLY A 20 -7.65 -9.57 5.83
CA GLY A 20 -6.94 -10.49 4.95
C GLY A 20 -5.55 -9.99 4.55
N VAL A 21 -5.43 -8.69 4.24
CA VAL A 21 -4.13 -8.05 3.98
C VAL A 21 -3.23 -8.14 5.22
N LEU A 22 -3.74 -7.74 6.38
CA LEU A 22 -2.99 -7.69 7.63
C LEU A 22 -2.65 -9.08 8.20
N ALA A 23 -3.32 -10.13 7.73
CA ALA A 23 -2.95 -11.51 8.06
C ALA A 23 -1.55 -11.89 7.56
N HIS A 24 -1.02 -11.17 6.56
CA HIS A 24 0.35 -11.33 6.07
C HIS A 24 1.40 -10.58 6.90
N PHE A 25 0.98 -9.74 7.84
CA PHE A 25 1.86 -8.95 8.71
C PHE A 25 2.08 -9.65 10.05
N ALA A 26 3.27 -9.47 10.61
CA ALA A 26 3.58 -9.86 11.97
C ALA A 26 2.76 -9.03 12.98
N ASP A 27 2.76 -9.41 14.26
CA ASP A 27 2.07 -8.64 15.30
C ASP A 27 2.67 -7.24 15.47
N ARG A 28 4.00 -7.15 15.35
CA ARG A 28 4.73 -5.88 15.33
C ARG A 28 5.26 -5.65 13.92
N PHE A 29 4.92 -4.53 13.33
CA PHE A 29 5.35 -4.16 12.00
C PHE A 29 5.47 -2.66 11.83
N GLU A 30 6.13 -2.25 10.75
CA GLU A 30 6.14 -0.89 10.24
C GLU A 30 5.75 -0.91 8.76
N LEU A 31 4.79 -0.09 8.39
CA LEU A 31 4.44 0.21 6.99
C LEU A 31 4.77 1.67 6.72
N SER A 32 5.72 1.89 5.82
CA SER A 32 6.21 3.23 5.49
C SER A 32 5.93 3.58 4.03
N PHE A 33 5.31 4.72 3.81
CA PHE A 33 5.17 5.32 2.47
C PHE A 33 4.85 6.81 2.59
N ALA A 34 5.23 7.59 1.60
CA ALA A 34 4.96 9.04 1.51
C ALA A 34 5.33 9.84 2.77
N GLY A 35 6.34 9.37 3.53
CA GLY A 35 6.76 9.98 4.79
C GLY A 35 5.92 9.62 6.01
N TYR A 36 4.92 8.75 5.85
CA TYR A 36 4.13 8.20 6.94
C TYR A 36 4.66 6.85 7.37
N VAL A 37 4.52 6.53 8.67
CA VAL A 37 4.84 5.21 9.22
C VAL A 37 3.64 4.74 10.03
N PHE A 38 3.05 3.63 9.63
CA PHE A 38 1.97 2.97 10.37
C PHE A 38 2.53 1.76 11.12
N ARG A 39 2.18 1.65 12.39
CA ARG A 39 2.70 0.59 13.27
C ARG A 39 1.61 -0.28 13.87
N THR A 40 0.34 0.08 13.70
CA THR A 40 -0.79 -0.67 14.25
C THR A 40 -1.77 -1.04 13.15
N ARG A 41 -2.50 -2.14 13.38
CA ARG A 41 -3.55 -2.60 12.47
C ARG A 41 -4.64 -1.53 12.31
N GLU A 42 -4.99 -0.84 13.39
CA GLU A 42 -6.00 0.22 13.36
C GLU A 42 -5.57 1.43 12.52
N GLU A 43 -4.30 1.82 12.61
CA GLU A 43 -3.77 2.91 11.77
C GLU A 43 -3.85 2.54 10.28
N VAL A 44 -3.45 1.31 9.91
CA VAL A 44 -3.50 0.83 8.52
C VAL A 44 -4.94 0.77 8.01
N LYS A 45 -5.85 0.19 8.80
CA LYS A 45 -7.27 0.10 8.43
C LYS A 45 -7.89 1.48 8.26
N ARG A 46 -7.63 2.41 9.17
CA ARG A 46 -8.14 3.79 9.10
C ARG A 46 -7.67 4.47 7.83
N PHE A 47 -6.38 4.34 7.54
CA PHE A 47 -5.80 4.92 6.32
C PHE A 47 -6.46 4.37 5.05
N TYR A 48 -6.51 3.06 4.91
CA TYR A 48 -7.08 2.45 3.70
C TYR A 48 -8.59 2.67 3.57
N ARG A 49 -9.34 2.63 4.67
CA ARG A 49 -10.78 2.94 4.63
C ARG A 49 -11.02 4.37 4.14
N PHE A 50 -10.24 5.32 4.64
CA PHE A 50 -10.32 6.70 4.20
C PHE A 50 -9.95 6.84 2.73
N LEU A 51 -8.80 6.32 2.33
CA LEU A 51 -8.32 6.44 0.95
C LEU A 51 -9.29 5.76 -0.03
N HIS A 52 -9.67 4.53 0.24
CA HIS A 52 -10.51 3.75 -0.67
C HIS A 52 -11.99 4.18 -0.68
N ALA A 53 -12.42 5.02 0.24
CA ALA A 53 -13.73 5.69 0.14
C ALA A 53 -13.77 6.70 -1.02
N HIS A 54 -12.61 7.22 -1.43
CA HIS A 54 -12.49 8.28 -2.44
C HIS A 54 -11.72 7.84 -3.69
N VAL A 55 -10.93 6.76 -3.60
CA VAL A 55 -9.98 6.35 -4.64
C VAL A 55 -10.08 4.85 -4.88
N ASP A 56 -10.18 4.43 -6.14
CA ASP A 56 -9.92 3.05 -6.53
C ASP A 56 -8.41 2.89 -6.75
N GLU A 57 -7.80 1.98 -5.98
CA GLU A 57 -6.37 1.70 -6.03
C GLU A 57 -6.13 0.29 -6.53
N ARG A 58 -5.31 0.17 -7.57
CA ARG A 58 -4.94 -1.10 -8.19
C ARG A 58 -3.45 -1.22 -8.33
N ILE A 59 -2.91 -2.38 -7.92
CA ILE A 59 -1.49 -2.68 -8.01
C ILE A 59 -1.26 -3.70 -9.11
N THR A 60 -0.36 -3.36 -10.04
CA THR A 60 0.13 -4.28 -11.07
C THR A 60 1.61 -4.55 -10.80
N VAL A 61 1.96 -5.81 -10.57
CA VAL A 61 3.34 -6.22 -10.33
C VAL A 61 4.05 -6.45 -11.66
N ASN A 62 5.12 -5.72 -11.89
CA ASN A 62 5.94 -5.81 -13.11
C ASN A 62 7.12 -6.76 -12.92
N ARG A 63 7.77 -6.73 -11.76
CA ARG A 63 8.86 -7.63 -11.38
C ARG A 63 8.72 -8.03 -9.93
N TYR A 64 9.06 -9.28 -9.64
CA TYR A 64 8.96 -9.84 -8.30
C TYR A 64 10.15 -10.75 -8.02
N ALA A 65 10.79 -10.53 -6.90
CA ALA A 65 11.86 -11.39 -6.39
C ALA A 65 11.68 -11.58 -4.89
N SER A 66 11.92 -12.78 -4.40
CA SER A 66 11.84 -13.05 -2.97
C SER A 66 12.78 -14.17 -2.54
N ASP A 67 13.13 -14.12 -1.27
CA ASP A 67 13.75 -15.23 -0.54
C ASP A 67 13.04 -15.38 0.81
N ALA A 68 13.62 -16.14 1.74
CA ALA A 68 13.01 -16.39 3.04
C ALA A 68 12.86 -15.15 3.91
N ALA A 69 13.64 -14.11 3.67
CA ALA A 69 13.73 -12.90 4.52
C ALA A 69 13.21 -11.63 3.83
N THR A 70 13.03 -11.66 2.50
CA THR A 70 12.86 -10.43 1.72
C THR A 70 11.91 -10.62 0.56
N VAL A 71 11.11 -9.60 0.28
CA VAL A 71 10.41 -9.43 -0.99
C VAL A 71 10.86 -8.11 -1.59
N ALA A 72 11.17 -8.11 -2.88
CA ALA A 72 11.45 -6.90 -3.65
C ALA A 72 10.63 -6.92 -4.93
N MET A 73 9.92 -5.85 -5.22
CA MET A 73 9.12 -5.78 -6.43
C MET A 73 9.10 -4.39 -7.04
N GLU A 74 8.97 -4.36 -8.35
CA GLU A 74 8.57 -3.18 -9.11
C GLU A 74 7.08 -3.31 -9.41
N ALA A 75 6.31 -2.27 -9.12
CA ALA A 75 4.87 -2.27 -9.32
C ALA A 75 4.38 -0.92 -9.82
N ASP A 76 3.31 -0.93 -10.58
CA ASP A 76 2.54 0.26 -10.91
C ASP A 76 1.32 0.32 -10.01
N VAL A 77 1.13 1.43 -9.32
CA VAL A 77 -0.06 1.70 -8.53
C VAL A 77 -0.93 2.70 -9.29
N ARG A 78 -2.06 2.22 -9.76
CA ARG A 78 -3.06 3.04 -10.47
C ARG A 78 -4.09 3.53 -9.47
N LEU A 79 -4.25 4.84 -9.43
CA LEU A 79 -5.23 5.53 -8.59
C LEU A 79 -6.26 6.21 -9.48
N GLU A 80 -7.54 5.97 -9.21
CA GLU A 80 -8.65 6.65 -9.90
C GLU A 80 -9.57 7.29 -8.87
N GLY A 81 -9.85 8.58 -9.01
CA GLY A 81 -10.76 9.30 -8.15
C GLY A 81 -12.20 8.82 -8.33
N LEU A 82 -12.80 8.25 -7.28
CA LEU A 82 -14.22 7.89 -7.22
C LEU A 82 -15.06 9.10 -6.83
N SER A 83 -14.49 9.99 -6.05
CA SER A 83 -15.03 11.28 -5.64
C SER A 83 -13.86 12.23 -5.44
N ASP A 84 -14.14 13.53 -5.27
CA ASP A 84 -13.09 14.51 -5.03
C ASP A 84 -12.39 14.24 -3.69
N LEU A 85 -11.09 13.99 -3.74
CA LEU A 85 -10.21 13.94 -2.57
C LEU A 85 -9.43 15.25 -2.53
N THR A 86 -9.92 16.20 -1.73
CA THR A 86 -9.39 17.55 -1.69
C THR A 86 -8.23 17.71 -0.72
N PRO A 87 -7.37 18.74 -0.88
CA PRO A 87 -6.32 19.03 0.10
C PRO A 87 -6.86 19.22 1.51
N ALA A 88 -8.01 19.87 1.67
CA ALA A 88 -8.63 20.09 2.98
C ALA A 88 -9.06 18.79 3.66
N MET A 89 -9.60 17.84 2.89
CA MET A 89 -9.97 16.52 3.40
C MET A 89 -8.75 15.73 3.87
N LEU A 90 -7.69 15.75 3.08
CA LEU A 90 -6.42 15.09 3.42
C LEU A 90 -5.79 15.71 4.67
N GLU A 91 -5.76 17.02 4.75
CA GLU A 91 -5.22 17.75 5.92
C GLU A 91 -5.98 17.40 7.19
N ALA A 92 -7.32 17.33 7.13
CA ALA A 92 -8.17 16.96 8.26
C ALA A 92 -7.89 15.53 8.78
N GLU A 93 -7.44 14.62 7.91
CA GLU A 93 -7.02 13.26 8.28
C GLU A 93 -5.55 13.15 8.69
N GLY A 94 -4.79 14.25 8.65
CA GLY A 94 -3.36 14.22 8.90
C GLY A 94 -2.55 13.64 7.74
N LEU A 95 -3.10 13.65 6.52
CA LEU A 95 -2.52 13.04 5.31
C LEU A 95 -2.18 14.10 4.25
N GLY A 96 -1.80 15.30 4.67
CA GLY A 96 -1.53 16.43 3.78
C GLY A 96 -0.40 16.22 2.77
N ARG A 97 0.42 15.17 2.93
CA ARG A 97 1.45 14.80 1.95
C ARG A 97 0.95 13.93 0.81
N ILE A 98 -0.26 13.39 0.93
CA ILE A 98 -0.88 12.61 -0.14
C ILE A 98 -1.36 13.56 -1.23
N GLN A 99 -1.17 13.15 -2.49
CA GLN A 99 -1.62 13.93 -3.64
C GLN A 99 -3.15 13.94 -3.72
N PRO A 100 -3.78 15.12 -3.82
CA PRO A 100 -5.21 15.21 -4.06
C PRO A 100 -5.57 14.61 -5.43
N LEU A 101 -6.79 14.06 -5.52
CA LEU A 101 -7.36 13.56 -6.78
C LEU A 101 -8.77 14.11 -6.96
N ALA A 102 -9.06 14.57 -8.17
CA ALA A 102 -10.42 14.90 -8.57
C ALA A 102 -11.18 13.62 -8.99
N LYS A 103 -12.51 13.65 -8.88
CA LYS A 103 -13.35 12.57 -9.41
C LYS A 103 -13.03 12.32 -10.89
N GLY A 104 -12.78 11.06 -11.23
CA GLY A 104 -12.45 10.63 -12.60
C GLY A 104 -10.99 10.83 -13.02
N GLN A 105 -10.19 11.52 -12.20
CA GLN A 105 -8.75 11.65 -12.46
C GLN A 105 -8.05 10.31 -12.25
N VAL A 106 -7.14 9.96 -13.15
CA VAL A 106 -6.34 8.74 -13.09
C VAL A 106 -4.87 9.12 -13.03
N VAL A 107 -4.17 8.52 -12.06
CA VAL A 107 -2.72 8.64 -11.90
C VAL A 107 -2.13 7.25 -11.76
N THR A 108 -1.04 6.97 -12.44
CA THR A 108 -0.28 5.73 -12.27
C THR A 108 1.09 6.08 -11.71
N ILE A 109 1.43 5.49 -10.58
CA ILE A 109 2.65 5.77 -9.83
C ILE A 109 3.53 4.52 -9.84
N PRO A 110 4.69 4.54 -10.52
CA PRO A 110 5.66 3.47 -10.40
C PRO A 110 6.26 3.45 -9.00
N GLN A 111 6.34 2.26 -8.41
CA GLN A 111 6.85 2.10 -7.06
C GLN A 111 7.84 0.94 -6.96
N PHE A 112 8.82 1.10 -6.08
CA PHE A 112 9.57 0.00 -5.50
C PHE A 112 8.96 -0.36 -4.15
N ILE A 113 8.57 -1.62 -4.01
CA ILE A 113 8.00 -2.15 -2.77
C ILE A 113 8.97 -3.19 -2.22
N HIS A 114 9.33 -3.03 -0.96
CA HIS A 114 10.31 -3.89 -0.30
C HIS A 114 9.76 -4.33 1.04
N TYR A 115 9.68 -5.64 1.26
CA TYR A 115 9.26 -6.20 2.54
C TYR A 115 10.42 -6.92 3.22
N HIS A 116 10.54 -6.71 4.53
CA HIS A 116 11.33 -7.56 5.42
C HIS A 116 10.39 -8.56 6.08
N LEU A 117 10.77 -9.83 6.09
CA LEU A 117 9.98 -10.91 6.65
C LEU A 117 10.65 -11.47 7.90
N ASP A 118 9.83 -11.95 8.83
CA ASP A 118 10.32 -12.72 9.98
C ASP A 118 10.54 -14.21 9.65
N GLY A 119 10.93 -15.00 10.64
CA GLY A 119 11.18 -16.43 10.45
C GLY A 119 9.94 -17.27 10.09
N GLU A 120 8.74 -16.70 10.23
CA GLU A 120 7.46 -17.30 9.84
C GLU A 120 6.94 -16.79 8.50
N GLY A 121 7.72 -15.95 7.81
CA GLY A 121 7.33 -15.35 6.54
C GLY A 121 6.34 -14.20 6.65
N LYS A 122 6.16 -13.63 7.84
CA LYS A 122 5.29 -12.47 8.07
C LYS A 122 6.04 -11.17 7.84
N ILE A 123 5.34 -10.17 7.32
CA ILE A 123 5.91 -8.84 7.07
C ILE A 123 6.12 -8.11 8.39
N VAL A 124 7.38 -7.78 8.69
CA VAL A 124 7.76 -6.94 9.84
C VAL A 124 8.03 -5.51 9.42
N ARG A 125 8.38 -5.29 8.16
CA ARG A 125 8.60 -3.95 7.61
C ARG A 125 8.20 -3.92 6.15
N ALA A 126 7.39 -2.94 5.77
CA ALA A 126 7.03 -2.68 4.40
C ALA A 126 7.48 -1.27 4.03
N LEU A 127 8.25 -1.16 2.96
CA LEU A 127 8.78 0.08 2.43
C LEU A 127 8.24 0.27 1.02
N CYS A 128 7.57 1.41 0.79
CA CYS A 128 7.09 1.78 -0.53
C CYS A 128 7.77 3.08 -0.94
N ALA A 129 8.51 3.05 -2.05
CA ALA A 129 9.18 4.20 -2.60
C ALA A 129 8.66 4.49 -4.00
N ILE A 130 8.36 5.75 -4.25
CA ILE A 130 7.99 6.21 -5.57
C ILE A 130 9.26 6.35 -6.39
N PHE A 131 9.26 5.78 -7.59
CA PHE A 131 10.32 5.98 -8.55
C PHE A 131 10.04 7.22 -9.37
N GLU A 132 10.89 8.22 -9.23
CA GLU A 132 10.86 9.42 -10.06
C GLU A 132 12.17 9.50 -10.87
N PRO A 133 12.09 9.60 -12.19
CA PRO A 133 13.28 9.82 -12.98
C PRO A 133 13.86 11.23 -12.69
N PHE A 134 15.16 11.30 -12.65
CA PHE A 134 15.87 12.56 -12.49
C PHE A 134 15.70 13.47 -13.72
#